data_82269401d75e931f98542d5dbeb70f67
#
_entry.id   82269401d75e931f98542d5dbeb70f67
#
_cell.length_a   1.000
_cell.length_b   1.000
_cell.length_c   1.000
_cell.angle_alpha   90.00
_cell.angle_beta   90.00
_cell.angle_gamma   90.00
#
_symmetry.space_group_name_H-M   'P 1'
#
loop_
_entity.id
_entity.type
_entity.pdbx_description
1 polymer ?
#
loop_
_entity_poly.entity_id
_entity_poly.type
_entity_poly.pdbx_seq_one_letter_code
_entity_poly.pdbx_strand_id
1 'polypeptide(L)'
;DFTDPNTATTLEVIEYNQDAGAVQAFKVTFQDGRWTIPSHHDYPADGKDRLAQTAAGVIEIRKDDYRSNNVADHEALGVIDPLDETATSLKGRGKRVTIKGGSGQNLADLIIGSSVEGRSSLRFVRLPDQKRVYAARVDIDISTQFEDWIERDLLQVETRNIQQVTLRDYSINERTRTINQRDVLTLDRSDDAWKTQELSSNQEID
;
A
#
# COMPACT_ATOMS: atom_id res chain seq x y z
N ASP A 1 -5.62 15.55 19.70
CA ASP A 1 -6.37 14.32 19.36
C ASP A 1 -6.50 14.22 17.85
N PHE A 2 -6.09 13.07 17.29
CA PHE A 2 -6.22 12.79 15.87
C PHE A 2 -7.65 12.30 15.59
N THR A 3 -8.46 13.13 14.95
CA THR A 3 -9.90 12.87 14.72
C THR A 3 -10.32 12.96 13.24
N ASP A 4 -9.52 13.63 12.39
CA ASP A 4 -9.80 13.77 10.97
C ASP A 4 -8.76 12.99 10.14
N PRO A 5 -9.16 11.87 9.51
CA PRO A 5 -8.24 11.04 8.72
C PRO A 5 -7.67 11.76 7.50
N ASN A 6 -8.35 12.80 6.99
CA ASN A 6 -7.88 13.56 5.82
C ASN A 6 -6.70 14.48 6.13
N THR A 7 -6.36 14.68 7.40
CA THR A 7 -5.16 15.44 7.80
C THR A 7 -3.88 14.61 7.70
N ALA A 8 -4.00 13.30 7.49
CA ALA A 8 -2.87 12.40 7.30
C ALA A 8 -2.23 12.63 5.93
N THR A 9 -0.93 12.84 5.92
CA THR A 9 -0.13 13.03 4.70
C THR A 9 1.01 12.03 4.57
N THR A 10 1.29 11.26 5.62
CA THR A 10 2.33 10.24 5.59
C THR A 10 1.90 9.05 6.43
N LEU A 11 2.09 7.86 5.88
CA LEU A 11 2.08 6.59 6.58
C LEU A 11 3.48 5.99 6.51
N GLU A 12 3.98 5.57 7.66
CA GLU A 12 5.22 4.82 7.78
C GLU A 12 4.94 3.53 8.56
N VAL A 13 5.29 2.40 7.98
CA VAL A 13 5.13 1.08 8.58
C VAL A 13 6.48 0.42 8.67
N ILE A 14 6.84 -0.01 9.86
CA ILE A 14 8.11 -0.67 10.12
C ILE A 14 7.86 -2.06 10.68
N GLU A 15 8.41 -3.04 10.02
CA GLU A 15 8.34 -4.45 10.42
C GLU A 15 9.75 -5.03 10.54
N TYR A 16 9.88 -6.08 11.33
CA TYR A 16 11.11 -6.86 11.41
C TYR A 16 10.92 -8.17 10.66
N ASN A 17 11.67 -8.35 9.60
CA ASN A 17 11.71 -9.61 8.87
C ASN A 17 12.67 -10.57 9.56
N GLN A 18 12.13 -11.62 10.17
CA GLN A 18 12.93 -12.61 10.92
C GLN A 18 13.84 -13.43 10.01
N ASP A 19 13.39 -13.74 8.79
CA ASP A 19 14.15 -14.55 7.84
C ASP A 19 15.34 -13.77 7.26
N ALA A 20 15.16 -12.48 7.00
CA ALA A 20 16.21 -11.60 6.54
C ALA A 20 17.09 -11.04 7.68
N GLY A 21 16.63 -11.16 8.94
CA GLY A 21 17.31 -10.57 10.10
C GLY A 21 17.40 -9.05 10.05
N ALA A 22 16.45 -8.38 9.36
CA ALA A 22 16.54 -6.97 9.06
C ALA A 22 15.18 -6.25 9.25
N VAL A 23 15.27 -4.96 9.54
CA VAL A 23 14.12 -4.06 9.56
C VAL A 23 13.70 -3.73 8.14
N GLN A 24 12.42 -3.85 7.86
CA GLN A 24 11.79 -3.41 6.62
C GLN A 24 10.90 -2.21 6.91
N ALA A 25 11.15 -1.12 6.20
CA ALA A 25 10.36 0.09 6.29
C ALA A 25 9.62 0.34 4.97
N PHE A 26 8.31 0.56 5.08
CA PHE A 26 7.48 1.02 3.99
C PHE A 26 6.96 2.42 4.32
N LYS A 27 7.00 3.32 3.34
CA LYS A 27 6.53 4.68 3.50
C LYS A 27 5.78 5.14 2.27
N VAL A 28 4.61 5.74 2.48
CA VAL A 28 3.91 6.52 1.47
C VAL A 28 3.69 7.92 2.01
N THR A 29 3.91 8.95 1.17
CA THR A 29 3.85 10.34 1.62
C THR A 29 3.33 11.25 0.52
N PHE A 30 2.61 12.31 0.94
CA PHE A 30 2.23 13.43 0.08
C PHE A 30 3.29 14.52 0.18
N GLN A 31 3.99 14.75 -0.90
CA GLN A 31 5.04 15.75 -0.98
C GLN A 31 5.03 16.40 -2.35
N ASP A 32 5.28 17.72 -2.42
CA ASP A 32 5.33 18.49 -3.66
C ASP A 32 4.09 18.33 -4.55
N GLY A 33 2.91 18.25 -3.90
CA GLY A 33 1.61 18.16 -4.58
C GLY A 33 1.25 16.77 -5.11
N ARG A 34 2.02 15.75 -4.80
CA ARG A 34 1.77 14.37 -5.24
C ARG A 34 2.05 13.35 -4.16
N TRP A 35 1.41 12.20 -4.28
CA TRP A 35 1.70 11.03 -3.47
C TRP A 35 2.88 10.27 -4.05
N THR A 36 3.80 9.85 -3.20
CA THR A 36 4.98 9.07 -3.60
C THR A 36 5.32 7.99 -2.60
N ILE A 37 6.09 6.99 -3.05
CA ILE A 37 6.64 5.91 -2.25
C ILE A 37 8.17 6.06 -2.23
N PRO A 38 8.75 6.74 -1.24
CA PRO A 38 10.19 7.02 -1.18
C PRO A 38 11.07 5.78 -1.22
N SER A 39 10.63 4.68 -0.60
CA SER A 39 11.35 3.41 -0.62
C SER A 39 11.47 2.78 -2.02
N HIS A 40 10.73 3.29 -3.01
CA HIS A 40 10.69 2.84 -4.40
C HIS A 40 11.00 4.00 -5.37
N HIS A 41 12.06 4.74 -5.09
CA HIS A 41 12.54 5.85 -5.95
C HIS A 41 11.50 6.94 -6.17
N ASP A 42 10.74 7.28 -5.15
CA ASP A 42 9.64 8.27 -5.21
C ASP A 42 8.59 7.94 -6.27
N TYR A 43 8.33 6.65 -6.47
CA TYR A 43 7.32 6.20 -7.43
C TYR A 43 5.96 6.84 -7.11
N PRO A 44 5.23 7.33 -8.13
CA PRO A 44 3.89 7.90 -7.93
C PRO A 44 2.95 6.90 -7.27
N ALA A 45 2.28 7.33 -6.21
CA ALA A 45 1.34 6.52 -5.46
C ALA A 45 -0.10 7.01 -5.65
N ASP A 46 -1.05 6.10 -5.69
CA ASP A 46 -2.48 6.37 -5.49
C ASP A 46 -2.83 6.16 -4.01
N GLY A 47 -2.21 6.99 -3.19
CA GLY A 47 -2.22 6.80 -1.73
C GLY A 47 -3.34 7.50 -0.99
N LYS A 48 -4.07 8.43 -1.60
CA LYS A 48 -4.98 9.33 -0.88
C LYS A 48 -6.10 8.59 -0.14
N ASP A 49 -6.88 7.82 -0.87
CA ASP A 49 -8.06 7.14 -0.30
C ASP A 49 -7.64 5.99 0.61
N ARG A 50 -6.59 5.25 0.24
CA ARG A 50 -6.06 4.17 1.06
C ARG A 50 -5.46 4.69 2.37
N LEU A 51 -4.71 5.79 2.32
CA LEU A 51 -4.20 6.40 3.55
C LEU A 51 -5.33 6.91 4.43
N ALA A 52 -6.34 7.55 3.86
CA ALA A 52 -7.49 8.03 4.63
C ALA A 52 -8.25 6.87 5.30
N GLN A 53 -8.42 5.75 4.63
CA GLN A 53 -9.02 4.53 5.21
C GLN A 53 -8.16 3.95 6.34
N THR A 54 -6.84 3.84 6.13
CA THR A 54 -5.90 3.37 7.16
C THR A 54 -5.92 4.31 8.37
N ALA A 55 -5.90 5.62 8.14
CA ALA A 55 -5.96 6.63 9.20
C ALA A 55 -7.28 6.58 9.98
N ALA A 56 -8.42 6.41 9.29
CA ALA A 56 -9.73 6.24 9.93
C ALA A 56 -9.73 5.00 10.85
N GLY A 57 -9.21 3.87 10.36
CA GLY A 57 -9.11 2.66 11.16
C GLY A 57 -8.18 2.83 12.37
N VAL A 58 -7.08 3.58 12.25
CA VAL A 58 -6.20 3.90 13.40
C VAL A 58 -6.92 4.78 14.43
N ILE A 59 -7.72 5.76 13.97
CA ILE A 59 -8.54 6.62 14.84
C ILE A 59 -9.55 5.78 15.65
N GLU A 60 -10.08 4.72 15.04
CA GLU A 60 -11.07 3.86 15.68
C GLU A 60 -10.48 2.86 16.68
N ILE A 61 -9.16 2.71 16.75
CA ILE A 61 -8.52 1.83 17.73
C ILE A 61 -8.84 2.31 19.14
N ARG A 62 -9.61 1.51 19.85
CA ARG A 62 -9.96 1.75 21.25
C ARG A 62 -9.35 0.69 22.12
N LYS A 63 -8.85 1.11 23.29
CA LYS A 63 -8.38 0.21 24.32
C LYS A 63 -9.58 -0.60 24.81
N ASP A 64 -9.51 -1.92 24.67
CA ASP A 64 -10.53 -2.84 25.16
C ASP A 64 -10.19 -3.27 26.59
N ASP A 65 -8.98 -3.79 26.77
CA ASP A 65 -8.52 -4.31 28.06
C ASP A 65 -7.05 -4.00 28.33
N TYR A 66 -6.74 -3.75 29.60
CA TYR A 66 -5.35 -3.64 30.07
C TYR A 66 -4.71 -5.03 30.14
N ARG A 67 -3.52 -5.18 29.59
CA ARG A 67 -2.84 -6.47 29.56
C ARG A 67 -1.61 -6.56 30.44
N SER A 68 -0.67 -5.66 30.32
CA SER A 68 0.58 -5.65 31.08
C SER A 68 1.22 -4.27 31.17
N ASN A 69 2.04 -4.06 32.20
CA ASN A 69 2.93 -2.92 32.34
C ASN A 69 4.39 -3.39 32.54
N ASN A 70 4.68 -4.65 32.27
CA ASN A 70 5.98 -5.25 32.44
C ASN A 70 6.67 -5.39 31.08
N VAL A 71 7.87 -4.85 30.94
CA VAL A 71 8.68 -4.93 29.71
C VAL A 71 9.03 -6.38 29.36
N ALA A 72 9.18 -7.25 30.35
CA ALA A 72 9.46 -8.67 30.12
C ALA A 72 8.35 -9.39 29.31
N ASP A 73 7.13 -8.87 29.36
CA ASP A 73 6.01 -9.47 28.62
C ASP A 73 5.94 -9.03 27.15
N HIS A 74 6.71 -8.01 26.75
CA HIS A 74 6.64 -7.43 25.40
C HIS A 74 6.96 -8.44 24.31
N GLU A 75 7.91 -9.35 24.55
CA GLU A 75 8.26 -10.41 23.60
C GLU A 75 7.11 -11.37 23.39
N ALA A 76 6.52 -11.88 24.46
CA ALA A 76 5.40 -12.83 24.39
C ALA A 76 4.15 -12.21 23.77
N LEU A 77 3.93 -10.90 23.97
CA LEU A 77 2.81 -10.16 23.41
C LEU A 77 3.09 -9.64 21.99
N GLY A 78 4.31 -9.80 21.50
CA GLY A 78 4.69 -9.38 20.15
C GLY A 78 4.77 -7.85 19.98
N VAL A 79 5.04 -7.09 21.04
CA VAL A 79 5.01 -5.61 21.02
C VAL A 79 6.39 -4.98 21.26
N ILE A 80 7.48 -5.71 21.07
CA ILE A 80 8.82 -5.12 21.00
C ILE A 80 8.86 -4.17 19.80
N ASP A 81 9.41 -2.97 20.00
CA ASP A 81 9.59 -2.04 18.90
C ASP A 81 10.55 -2.64 17.85
N PRO A 82 10.16 -2.70 16.56
CA PRO A 82 11.06 -3.20 15.51
C PRO A 82 12.36 -2.40 15.40
N LEU A 83 12.39 -1.15 15.86
CA LEU A 83 13.55 -0.27 15.87
C LEU A 83 14.38 -0.38 17.16
N ASP A 84 13.97 -1.18 18.16
CA ASP A 84 14.70 -1.31 19.40
C ASP A 84 15.97 -2.14 19.20
N GLU A 85 17.10 -1.46 19.09
CA GLU A 85 18.42 -2.07 18.95
C GLU A 85 18.92 -2.69 20.27
N THR A 86 18.31 -2.33 21.40
CA THR A 86 18.70 -2.85 22.71
C THR A 86 18.04 -4.19 23.02
N ALA A 87 16.95 -4.50 22.34
CA ALA A 87 16.28 -5.78 22.45
C ALA A 87 17.13 -6.90 21.83
N THR A 88 17.61 -7.82 22.67
CA THR A 88 18.43 -8.95 22.22
C THR A 88 17.62 -10.02 21.47
N SER A 89 16.31 -10.05 21.70
CA SER A 89 15.41 -10.99 21.01
C SER A 89 15.03 -10.49 19.61
N LEU A 90 15.14 -11.40 18.64
CA LEU A 90 14.63 -11.18 17.29
C LEU A 90 13.13 -11.53 17.18
N LYS A 91 12.61 -12.25 18.18
CA LYS A 91 11.19 -12.64 18.25
C LYS A 91 10.39 -11.56 18.99
N GLY A 92 9.07 -11.61 18.78
CA GLY A 92 8.15 -10.73 19.50
C GLY A 92 8.23 -9.26 19.10
N ARG A 93 8.87 -8.94 17.98
CA ARG A 93 8.86 -7.59 17.40
C ARG A 93 7.54 -7.35 16.72
N GLY A 94 6.90 -6.23 17.06
CA GLY A 94 5.62 -5.83 16.49
C GLY A 94 5.79 -5.06 15.18
N LYS A 95 4.64 -4.72 14.58
CA LYS A 95 4.54 -3.80 13.45
C LYS A 95 4.35 -2.39 14.00
N ARG A 96 5.30 -1.49 13.79
CA ARG A 96 5.16 -0.10 14.16
C ARG A 96 4.50 0.69 13.04
N VAL A 97 3.46 1.43 13.37
CA VAL A 97 2.67 2.24 12.45
C VAL A 97 2.70 3.67 12.90
N THR A 98 3.22 4.56 12.06
CA THR A 98 3.28 5.99 12.32
C THR A 98 2.50 6.74 11.25
N ILE A 99 1.55 7.57 11.65
CA ILE A 99 0.82 8.49 10.77
C ILE A 99 1.24 9.91 11.09
N LYS A 100 1.61 10.67 10.07
CA LYS A 100 2.02 12.07 10.21
C LYS A 100 1.11 13.00 9.41
N GLY A 101 0.96 14.21 9.92
CA GLY A 101 0.26 15.30 9.25
C GLY A 101 1.17 16.15 8.38
N GLY A 102 0.59 17.15 7.71
CA GLY A 102 1.27 17.98 6.70
C GLY A 102 2.46 18.79 7.22
N SER A 103 2.54 19.09 8.52
CA SER A 103 3.70 19.72 9.16
C SER A 103 4.73 18.72 9.70
N GLY A 104 4.55 17.40 9.42
CA GLY A 104 5.45 16.35 9.88
C GLY A 104 5.21 15.90 11.33
N GLN A 105 4.22 16.45 12.02
CA GLN A 105 3.86 16.03 13.37
C GLN A 105 3.27 14.62 13.38
N ASN A 106 3.59 13.82 14.40
CA ASN A 106 2.97 12.52 14.59
C ASN A 106 1.50 12.71 15.02
N LEU A 107 0.57 12.21 14.21
CA LEU A 107 -0.86 12.13 14.50
C LEU A 107 -1.17 10.84 15.27
N ALA A 108 -0.52 9.75 14.91
CA ALA A 108 -0.54 8.47 15.61
C ALA A 108 0.82 7.78 15.50
N ASP A 109 1.19 7.05 16.55
CA ASP A 109 2.40 6.21 16.58
C ASP A 109 2.13 5.04 17.53
N LEU A 110 2.08 3.83 17.00
CA LEU A 110 1.72 2.65 17.77
C LEU A 110 2.42 1.40 17.25
N ILE A 111 2.61 0.45 18.15
CA ILE A 111 3.14 -0.88 17.86
C ILE A 111 2.00 -1.88 17.98
N ILE A 112 1.73 -2.60 16.89
CA ILE A 112 0.72 -3.65 16.80
C ILE A 112 1.43 -4.99 16.93
N GLY A 113 1.03 -5.75 17.93
CA GLY A 113 1.62 -7.05 18.27
C GLY A 113 0.79 -8.25 17.79
N SER A 114 0.94 -9.34 18.53
CA SER A 114 0.27 -10.61 18.26
C SER A 114 -1.24 -10.51 18.47
N SER A 115 -2.00 -11.41 17.83
CA SER A 115 -3.42 -11.58 18.10
C SER A 115 -3.65 -12.12 19.51
N VAL A 116 -4.75 -11.72 20.13
CA VAL A 116 -5.15 -12.25 21.44
C VAL A 116 -5.69 -13.66 21.26
N GLU A 117 -5.18 -14.60 22.02
CA GLU A 117 -5.61 -15.99 21.97
C GLU A 117 -7.13 -16.11 22.21
N GLY A 118 -7.83 -16.85 21.34
CA GLY A 118 -9.28 -17.01 21.37
C GLY A 118 -10.09 -15.79 20.92
N ARG A 119 -9.44 -14.67 20.52
CA ARG A 119 -10.09 -13.43 20.08
C ARG A 119 -9.37 -12.85 18.87
N SER A 120 -9.60 -13.39 17.67
CA SER A 120 -8.86 -13.02 16.45
C SER A 120 -9.00 -11.56 16.04
N SER A 121 -10.07 -10.85 16.44
CA SER A 121 -10.28 -9.42 16.18
C SER A 121 -9.51 -8.49 17.12
N LEU A 122 -8.92 -9.04 18.21
CA LEU A 122 -8.13 -8.27 19.16
C LEU A 122 -6.64 -8.52 18.95
N ARG A 123 -5.88 -7.45 19.02
CA ARG A 123 -4.40 -7.50 19.00
C ARG A 123 -3.83 -6.76 20.20
N PHE A 124 -2.62 -7.13 20.59
CA PHE A 124 -1.90 -6.37 21.58
C PHE A 124 -1.36 -5.09 20.93
N VAL A 125 -1.52 -3.97 21.62
CA VAL A 125 -1.11 -2.65 21.14
C VAL A 125 -0.35 -1.92 22.23
N ARG A 126 0.74 -1.25 21.86
CA ARG A 126 1.57 -0.43 22.74
C ARG A 126 1.94 0.87 22.04
N LEU A 127 2.01 1.95 22.79
CA LEU A 127 2.68 3.19 22.33
C LEU A 127 4.20 3.01 22.47
N PRO A 128 5.02 3.46 21.51
CA PRO A 128 6.47 3.24 21.54
C PRO A 128 7.14 3.68 22.84
N ASP A 129 6.74 4.84 23.37
CA ASP A 129 7.34 5.44 24.58
C ASP A 129 6.75 4.91 25.89
N GLN A 130 5.83 3.95 25.83
CA GLN A 130 5.16 3.41 27.01
C GLN A 130 5.44 1.92 27.20
N LYS A 131 5.55 1.51 28.47
CA LYS A 131 5.65 0.08 28.83
C LYS A 131 4.30 -0.63 28.76
N ARG A 132 3.21 0.14 28.85
CA ARG A 132 1.86 -0.39 29.01
C ARG A 132 1.33 -0.97 27.71
N VAL A 133 0.84 -2.20 27.80
CA VAL A 133 0.23 -2.95 26.68
C VAL A 133 -1.26 -3.08 26.93
N TYR A 134 -2.02 -2.90 25.88
CA TYR A 134 -3.48 -3.09 25.87
C TYR A 134 -3.86 -4.14 24.84
N ALA A 135 -4.98 -4.83 25.05
CA ALA A 135 -5.72 -5.46 23.98
C ALA A 135 -6.59 -4.38 23.32
N ALA A 136 -6.62 -4.35 22.01
CA ALA A 136 -7.43 -3.42 21.25
C ALA A 136 -7.99 -4.12 20.00
N ARG A 137 -9.16 -3.70 19.56
CA ARG A 137 -9.67 -4.10 18.26
C ARG A 137 -8.89 -3.38 17.18
N VAL A 138 -8.22 -4.16 16.35
CA VAL A 138 -7.45 -3.66 15.22
C VAL A 138 -7.98 -4.36 13.97
N ASP A 139 -8.89 -3.67 13.31
CA ASP A 139 -9.55 -4.15 12.08
C ASP A 139 -9.10 -3.24 10.91
N ILE A 140 -7.79 -3.24 10.69
CA ILE A 140 -7.17 -2.38 9.68
C ILE A 140 -6.24 -3.24 8.83
N ASP A 141 -6.43 -3.15 7.52
CA ASP A 141 -5.44 -3.64 6.57
C ASP A 141 -4.34 -2.57 6.39
N ILE A 142 -3.19 -2.84 7.00
CA ILE A 142 -1.99 -2.00 6.87
C ILE A 142 -1.03 -2.72 5.93
N SER A 143 -1.23 -2.51 4.64
CA SER A 143 -0.39 -3.12 3.63
C SER A 143 0.96 -2.41 3.52
N THR A 144 2.02 -3.22 3.42
CA THR A 144 3.38 -2.80 3.08
C THR A 144 3.77 -3.22 1.65
N GLN A 145 2.81 -3.77 0.90
CA GLN A 145 3.04 -4.20 -0.48
C GLN A 145 2.99 -3.00 -1.41
N PHE A 146 4.06 -2.80 -2.17
CA PHE A 146 4.17 -1.70 -3.13
C PHE A 146 2.98 -1.62 -4.09
N GLU A 147 2.55 -2.78 -4.60
CA GLU A 147 1.48 -2.91 -5.59
C GLU A 147 0.12 -2.39 -5.10
N ASP A 148 -0.09 -2.37 -3.78
CA ASP A 148 -1.33 -1.89 -3.19
C ASP A 148 -1.45 -0.37 -3.13
N TRP A 149 -0.35 0.33 -3.39
CA TRP A 149 -0.25 1.78 -3.25
C TRP A 149 -0.04 2.51 -4.57
N ILE A 150 0.00 1.80 -5.68
CA ILE A 150 0.21 2.39 -7.00
C ILE A 150 -1.06 2.33 -7.84
N GLU A 151 -1.19 3.30 -8.73
CA GLU A 151 -2.17 3.23 -9.81
C GLU A 151 -1.74 2.15 -10.81
N ARG A 152 -2.62 1.17 -11.02
CA ARG A 152 -2.37 0.03 -11.92
C ARG A 152 -2.84 0.29 -13.34
N ASP A 153 -3.73 1.24 -13.51
CA ASP A 153 -4.26 1.59 -14.83
C ASP A 153 -3.24 2.43 -15.59
N LEU A 154 -2.41 1.77 -16.37
CA LEU A 154 -1.31 2.39 -17.12
C LEU A 154 -1.77 3.56 -18.00
N LEU A 155 -2.95 3.46 -18.58
CA LEU A 155 -3.45 4.43 -19.54
C LEU A 155 -4.47 5.42 -18.96
N GLN A 156 -5.10 5.10 -17.83
CA GLN A 156 -6.19 5.89 -17.22
C GLN A 156 -7.25 6.36 -18.24
N VAL A 157 -7.60 5.47 -19.17
CA VAL A 157 -8.50 5.78 -20.26
C VAL A 157 -9.89 5.22 -19.94
N GLU A 158 -10.87 6.10 -19.86
CA GLU A 158 -12.26 5.68 -19.77
C GLU A 158 -12.73 5.12 -21.11
N THR A 159 -13.23 3.90 -21.12
CA THR A 159 -13.69 3.20 -22.35
C THR A 159 -14.68 4.03 -23.18
N ARG A 160 -15.53 4.83 -22.52
CA ARG A 160 -16.48 5.72 -23.20
C ARG A 160 -15.81 6.84 -24.02
N ASN A 161 -14.57 7.22 -23.68
CA ASN A 161 -13.82 8.28 -24.34
C ASN A 161 -12.97 7.76 -25.51
N ILE A 162 -12.88 6.44 -25.67
CA ILE A 162 -12.16 5.83 -26.80
C ILE A 162 -13.02 5.92 -28.03
N GLN A 163 -12.55 6.66 -29.04
CA GLN A 163 -13.22 6.83 -30.32
C GLN A 163 -12.62 5.94 -31.40
N GLN A 164 -11.35 5.63 -31.31
CA GLN A 164 -10.64 4.81 -32.28
C GLN A 164 -9.61 3.91 -31.59
N VAL A 165 -9.48 2.69 -32.10
CA VAL A 165 -8.44 1.74 -31.69
C VAL A 165 -7.70 1.26 -32.93
N THR A 166 -6.39 1.39 -32.96
CA THR A 166 -5.56 0.84 -34.03
C THR A 166 -4.64 -0.25 -33.46
N LEU A 167 -4.80 -1.46 -33.96
CA LEU A 167 -3.93 -2.61 -33.66
C LEU A 167 -2.92 -2.74 -34.78
N ARG A 168 -1.64 -2.79 -34.42
CA ARG A 168 -0.54 -3.00 -35.39
C ARG A 168 0.23 -4.24 -35.03
N ASP A 169 0.24 -5.23 -35.91
CA ASP A 169 1.10 -6.38 -35.78
C ASP A 169 2.45 -6.08 -36.42
N TYR A 170 3.52 -6.31 -35.68
CA TYR A 170 4.87 -6.16 -36.20
C TYR A 170 5.83 -7.12 -35.48
N SER A 171 6.93 -7.44 -36.16
CA SER A 171 8.06 -8.14 -35.55
C SER A 171 9.33 -7.30 -35.64
N ILE A 172 10.17 -7.43 -34.62
CA ILE A 172 11.47 -6.76 -34.56
C ILE A 172 12.53 -7.80 -34.85
N ASN A 173 13.37 -7.53 -35.85
CA ASN A 173 14.58 -8.28 -36.06
C ASN A 173 15.73 -7.59 -35.30
N GLU A 174 16.07 -8.13 -34.12
CA GLU A 174 17.08 -7.53 -33.25
C GLU A 174 18.48 -7.47 -33.90
N ARG A 175 18.82 -8.46 -34.76
CA ARG A 175 20.12 -8.53 -35.41
C ARG A 175 20.29 -7.44 -36.46
N THR A 176 19.26 -7.14 -37.23
CA THR A 176 19.29 -6.11 -38.29
C THR A 176 18.72 -4.78 -37.83
N ARG A 177 18.14 -4.73 -36.62
CA ARG A 177 17.42 -3.56 -36.08
C ARG A 177 16.31 -3.05 -37.01
N THR A 178 15.65 -3.97 -37.69
CA THR A 178 14.55 -3.63 -38.61
C THR A 178 13.20 -4.03 -38.00
N ILE A 179 12.20 -3.20 -38.24
CA ILE A 179 10.79 -3.47 -37.88
C ILE A 179 10.10 -3.99 -39.13
N ASN A 180 9.55 -5.20 -39.07
CA ASN A 180 8.72 -5.75 -40.14
C ASN A 180 7.26 -5.58 -39.72
N GLN A 181 6.57 -4.61 -40.29
CA GLN A 181 5.14 -4.39 -40.07
C GLN A 181 4.36 -5.45 -40.86
N ARG A 182 3.35 -6.03 -40.20
CA ARG A 182 2.44 -7.02 -40.79
C ARG A 182 1.07 -6.37 -41.01
N ASP A 183 0.12 -6.68 -40.14
CA ASP A 183 -1.27 -6.25 -40.28
C ASP A 183 -1.55 -5.00 -39.44
N VAL A 184 -2.49 -4.19 -39.92
CA VAL A 184 -3.04 -3.04 -39.19
C VAL A 184 -4.54 -3.17 -39.23
N LEU A 185 -5.16 -3.18 -38.05
CA LEU A 185 -6.61 -3.14 -37.90
C LEU A 185 -6.99 -1.84 -37.21
N THR A 186 -7.87 -1.06 -37.83
CA THR A 186 -8.42 0.15 -37.22
C THR A 186 -9.93 -0.02 -37.00
N LEU A 187 -10.33 0.21 -35.77
CA LEU A 187 -11.73 0.19 -35.33
C LEU A 187 -12.14 1.59 -34.95
N ASP A 188 -13.23 2.09 -35.51
CA ASP A 188 -13.84 3.36 -35.12
C ASP A 188 -15.15 3.11 -34.39
N ARG A 189 -15.39 3.94 -33.37
CA ARG A 189 -16.64 3.90 -32.61
C ARG A 189 -17.69 4.79 -33.26
N SER A 190 -18.85 4.20 -33.60
CA SER A 190 -20.00 4.91 -34.14
C SER A 190 -21.25 4.39 -33.46
N ASP A 191 -22.04 5.27 -32.82
CA ASP A 191 -23.35 4.94 -32.21
C ASP A 191 -23.29 3.73 -31.25
N ASP A 192 -22.29 3.72 -30.33
CA ASP A 192 -22.04 2.62 -29.38
C ASP A 192 -21.61 1.27 -29.97
N ALA A 193 -21.37 1.21 -31.28
CA ALA A 193 -20.83 0.04 -31.96
C ALA A 193 -19.43 0.31 -32.52
N TRP A 194 -18.59 -0.73 -32.53
CA TRP A 194 -17.29 -0.69 -33.17
C TRP A 194 -17.39 -1.16 -34.61
N LYS A 195 -16.82 -0.40 -35.54
CA LYS A 195 -16.77 -0.73 -36.96
C LYS A 195 -15.33 -0.72 -37.43
N THR A 196 -14.98 -1.67 -38.27
CA THR A 196 -13.70 -1.71 -38.97
C THR A 196 -13.66 -0.69 -40.10
N GLN A 197 -12.55 0.06 -40.21
CA GLN A 197 -12.39 1.04 -41.30
C GLN A 197 -12.17 0.37 -42.65
N GLU A 198 -11.34 -0.64 -42.74
CA GLU A 198 -11.12 -1.44 -43.95
C GLU A 198 -10.64 -2.83 -43.58
N LEU A 199 -11.36 -3.86 -43.96
CA LEU A 199 -10.86 -5.23 -44.00
C LEU A 199 -10.26 -5.49 -45.36
N SER A 200 -9.01 -5.93 -45.43
CA SER A 200 -8.53 -6.52 -46.69
C SER A 200 -9.35 -7.77 -47.00
N SER A 201 -9.59 -8.04 -48.29
CA SER A 201 -10.48 -9.07 -48.81
C SER A 201 -10.25 -10.50 -48.29
N ASN A 202 -9.24 -10.71 -47.42
CA ASN A 202 -8.86 -12.00 -46.84
C ASN A 202 -9.02 -12.06 -45.31
N GLN A 203 -9.63 -11.07 -44.70
CA GLN A 203 -9.82 -11.01 -43.24
C GLN A 203 -11.30 -11.20 -42.92
N GLU A 204 -11.63 -12.24 -42.15
CA GLU A 204 -12.94 -12.45 -41.52
C GLU A 204 -12.85 -12.06 -40.06
N ILE A 205 -13.96 -11.50 -39.55
CA ILE A 205 -14.14 -11.28 -38.12
C ILE A 205 -14.99 -12.43 -37.59
N ASP A 206 -14.44 -13.20 -36.66
CA ASP A 206 -15.22 -14.19 -35.90
C ASP A 206 -16.06 -13.52 -34.82
#